data_403f58942e724a88b76a9554b03609b7
#
_entry.id   403f58942e724a88b76a9554b03609b7
#
_cell.length_a   1.000
_cell.length_b   1.000
_cell.length_c   1.000
_cell.angle_alpha   90.00
_cell.angle_beta   90.00
_cell.angle_gamma   90.00
#
_symmetry.space_group_name_H-M   'P 1'
#
loop_
_entity.id
_entity.type
_entity.pdbx_description
1 polymer ?
#
loop_
_entity_poly.entity_id
_entity_poly.type
_entity_poly.pdbx_seq_one_letter_code
_entity_poly.pdbx_strand_id
1 'polypeptide(L)'
;MNRLCRNSVRPVMTILALACAFSATAAPDGFASDALTTADASGWLRTFTPGGSIDASNPFFQSLGTNGRSCNSCHRQAQGWTVTPAELQQRFAATQGLDPIFRTNDGSVSPFADVSTLAARRKAYALLLNRGLIRVGLPIPANAEFSLTAVDDPYHYASAAELSLFRRPLPATNLGFLTTVMWDGRETAAPFKPPMDAGVDSADLDASLASQAKDAVLGHAQGAAAPSDAVLAQIVAFESGLSTAQIRDDNAGLLNDDDAIGGPRVLANLRFYVGIND
;
A
#
# COMPACT_ATOMS: atom_id res chain seq x y z
N MET A 1 8.15 -78.78 5.20
CA MET A 1 7.81 -77.59 6.03
C MET A 1 8.70 -76.47 5.56
N ASN A 2 8.24 -75.72 4.56
CA ASN A 2 8.98 -74.61 3.97
C ASN A 2 8.36 -73.31 4.44
N ARG A 3 9.14 -72.48 5.14
CA ARG A 3 8.77 -71.09 5.49
C ARG A 3 9.27 -70.17 4.37
N LEU A 4 8.35 -69.56 3.68
CA LEU A 4 8.61 -68.46 2.71
C LEU A 4 8.79 -67.16 3.46
N CYS A 5 9.99 -66.58 3.39
CA CYS A 5 10.26 -65.19 3.77
C CYS A 5 9.63 -64.24 2.72
N ARG A 6 8.66 -63.40 3.14
CA ARG A 6 8.16 -62.30 2.35
C ARG A 6 9.05 -61.09 2.59
N ASN A 7 9.83 -60.73 1.58
CA ASN A 7 10.50 -59.40 1.52
C ASN A 7 9.48 -58.31 1.19
N SER A 8 9.24 -57.43 2.15
CA SER A 8 8.45 -56.23 1.98
C SER A 8 9.34 -55.14 1.39
N VAL A 9 9.18 -54.86 0.10
CA VAL A 9 9.80 -53.70 -0.56
C VAL A 9 8.93 -52.49 -0.27
N ARG A 10 9.43 -51.53 0.50
CA ARG A 10 8.80 -50.22 0.71
C ARG A 10 9.15 -49.33 -0.49
N PRO A 11 8.19 -48.65 -1.15
CA PRO A 11 8.52 -47.66 -2.18
C PRO A 11 9.07 -46.41 -1.50
N VAL A 12 10.24 -46.01 -1.92
CA VAL A 12 10.82 -44.69 -1.61
C VAL A 12 10.13 -43.69 -2.51
N MET A 13 9.28 -42.89 -1.90
CA MET A 13 8.59 -41.78 -2.59
C MET A 13 9.56 -40.61 -2.69
N THR A 14 10.20 -40.44 -3.85
CA THR A 14 11.05 -39.29 -4.17
C THR A 14 10.14 -38.09 -4.38
N ILE A 15 10.11 -37.19 -3.43
CA ILE A 15 9.44 -35.87 -3.57
C ILE A 15 10.32 -35.02 -4.47
N LEU A 16 9.91 -34.85 -5.72
CA LEU A 16 10.51 -33.91 -6.64
C LEU A 16 10.06 -32.49 -6.22
N ALA A 17 10.92 -31.75 -5.53
CA ALA A 17 10.69 -30.35 -5.24
C ALA A 17 10.83 -29.56 -6.55
N LEU A 18 9.70 -29.17 -7.14
CA LEU A 18 9.65 -28.27 -8.27
C LEU A 18 10.03 -26.86 -7.77
N ALA A 19 11.30 -26.50 -7.84
CA ALA A 19 11.76 -25.14 -7.63
C ALA A 19 11.26 -24.30 -8.82
N CYS A 20 10.18 -23.54 -8.62
CA CYS A 20 9.81 -22.46 -9.54
C CYS A 20 10.90 -21.40 -9.45
N ALA A 21 11.88 -21.49 -10.33
CA ALA A 21 12.80 -20.40 -10.60
C ALA A 21 11.97 -19.29 -11.25
N PHE A 22 11.68 -18.23 -10.48
CA PHE A 22 11.26 -16.97 -11.09
C PHE A 22 12.46 -16.46 -11.91
N SER A 23 12.40 -16.63 -13.21
CA SER A 23 13.29 -15.95 -14.14
C SER A 23 13.03 -14.46 -13.96
N ALA A 24 13.98 -13.75 -13.36
CA ALA A 24 14.02 -12.30 -13.50
C ALA A 24 14.14 -12.04 -15.01
N THR A 25 13.08 -11.54 -15.61
CA THR A 25 13.12 -11.09 -17.02
C THR A 25 14.18 -10.00 -17.08
N ALA A 26 15.25 -10.25 -17.81
CA ALA A 26 16.25 -9.23 -18.09
C ALA A 26 15.54 -8.06 -18.77
N ALA A 27 15.87 -6.84 -18.35
CA ALA A 27 15.38 -5.64 -19.03
C ALA A 27 15.76 -5.73 -20.52
N PRO A 28 14.86 -5.44 -21.45
CA PRO A 28 15.16 -5.45 -22.87
C PRO A 28 16.23 -4.43 -23.21
N ASP A 29 16.95 -4.69 -24.30
CA ASP A 29 18.12 -3.91 -24.75
C ASP A 29 17.85 -2.40 -24.73
N GLY A 30 18.72 -1.67 -24.03
CA GLY A 30 18.64 -0.21 -23.92
C GLY A 30 17.89 0.34 -22.70
N PHE A 31 17.22 -0.49 -21.91
CA PHE A 31 16.52 -0.06 -20.70
C PHE A 31 17.38 -0.34 -19.45
N ALA A 32 17.96 0.72 -18.88
CA ALA A 32 18.69 0.63 -17.60
C ALA A 32 17.67 0.58 -16.44
N SER A 33 17.44 -0.60 -15.86
CA SER A 33 16.72 -0.70 -14.60
C SER A 33 17.61 -0.17 -13.47
N ASP A 34 17.12 0.80 -12.73
CA ASP A 34 17.75 1.30 -11.51
C ASP A 34 16.85 1.01 -10.29
N ALA A 35 17.32 1.40 -9.11
CA ALA A 35 16.59 1.18 -7.85
C ALA A 35 15.19 1.85 -7.81
N LEU A 36 14.89 2.74 -8.74
CA LEU A 36 13.60 3.45 -8.85
C LEU A 36 12.65 2.81 -9.85
N THR A 37 13.10 1.77 -10.55
CA THR A 37 12.36 1.10 -11.61
C THR A 37 11.90 -0.28 -11.14
N THR A 38 10.66 -0.63 -11.42
CA THR A 38 10.05 -1.91 -11.00
C THR A 38 9.18 -2.45 -12.12
N ALA A 39 9.28 -3.75 -12.39
CA ALA A 39 8.38 -4.44 -13.30
C ALA A 39 6.96 -4.49 -12.72
N ASP A 40 5.97 -4.34 -13.57
CA ASP A 40 4.55 -4.59 -13.29
C ASP A 40 3.94 -5.59 -14.27
N ALA A 41 2.62 -5.74 -14.22
CA ALA A 41 1.91 -6.72 -15.06
C ALA A 41 1.85 -6.34 -16.55
N SER A 42 2.12 -5.09 -16.90
CA SER A 42 2.01 -4.54 -18.26
C SER A 42 3.32 -3.94 -18.79
N GLY A 43 4.39 -3.95 -17.98
CA GLY A 43 5.68 -3.40 -18.38
C GLY A 43 6.53 -2.95 -17.18
N TRP A 44 6.88 -1.67 -17.14
CA TRP A 44 7.77 -1.12 -16.13
C TRP A 44 7.29 0.22 -15.59
N LEU A 45 7.17 0.29 -14.27
CA LEU A 45 6.97 1.53 -13.52
C LEU A 45 8.31 2.16 -13.16
N ARG A 46 8.36 3.48 -13.07
CA ARG A 46 9.48 4.19 -12.48
C ARG A 46 8.97 5.30 -11.54
N THR A 47 9.66 5.45 -10.43
CA THR A 47 9.48 6.60 -9.53
C THR A 47 10.53 7.66 -9.86
N PHE A 48 10.09 8.90 -10.00
CA PHE A 48 10.94 10.10 -9.99
C PHE A 48 10.92 10.69 -8.57
N THR A 49 12.08 11.12 -8.10
CA THR A 49 12.27 11.91 -6.88
C THR A 49 13.27 13.02 -7.17
N PRO A 50 13.10 14.24 -6.63
CA PRO A 50 14.01 15.35 -6.88
C PRO A 50 15.48 15.05 -6.56
N GLY A 51 15.73 14.23 -5.54
CA GLY A 51 17.07 13.79 -5.13
C GLY A 51 17.68 12.67 -5.99
N GLY A 52 16.93 12.09 -6.93
CA GLY A 52 17.39 10.98 -7.80
C GLY A 52 17.57 9.64 -7.07
N SER A 53 17.32 9.59 -5.77
CA SER A 53 17.36 8.38 -4.94
C SER A 53 16.43 8.48 -3.76
N ILE A 54 16.05 7.33 -3.19
CA ILE A 54 15.22 7.27 -1.99
C ILE A 54 16.13 7.32 -0.77
N ASP A 55 15.91 8.32 0.09
CA ASP A 55 16.56 8.40 1.40
C ASP A 55 15.82 7.51 2.40
N ALA A 56 16.35 6.34 2.68
CA ALA A 56 15.81 5.40 3.65
C ALA A 56 15.90 5.89 5.11
N SER A 57 16.63 6.98 5.39
CA SER A 57 16.67 7.61 6.72
C SER A 57 15.47 8.52 6.99
N ASN A 58 14.69 8.87 5.95
CA ASN A 58 13.48 9.68 6.12
C ASN A 58 12.49 8.99 7.09
N PRO A 59 11.82 9.75 7.96
CA PRO A 59 10.81 9.22 8.90
C PRO A 59 9.73 8.35 8.27
N PHE A 60 9.42 8.53 6.99
CA PHE A 60 8.51 7.66 6.22
C PHE A 60 8.90 6.17 6.29
N PHE A 61 10.19 5.86 6.39
CA PHE A 61 10.72 4.49 6.48
C PHE A 61 10.95 4.03 7.91
N GLN A 62 10.77 4.89 8.90
CA GLN A 62 11.02 4.60 10.31
C GLN A 62 9.73 4.17 11.03
N SER A 63 9.87 3.29 12.01
CA SER A 63 8.74 2.94 12.88
C SER A 63 8.52 4.07 13.90
N LEU A 64 7.48 4.86 13.69
CA LEU A 64 7.11 5.98 14.55
C LEU A 64 6.09 5.59 15.65
N GLY A 65 5.64 4.35 15.64
CA GLY A 65 4.67 3.81 16.60
C GLY A 65 5.20 2.61 17.38
N THR A 66 4.29 1.91 18.04
CA THR A 66 4.63 0.80 18.96
C THR A 66 4.53 -0.58 18.32
N ASN A 67 3.91 -0.69 17.14
CA ASN A 67 3.64 -1.98 16.51
C ASN A 67 4.64 -2.38 15.40
N GLY A 68 5.71 -1.62 15.24
CA GLY A 68 6.79 -1.90 14.28
C GLY A 68 6.48 -1.48 12.84
N ARG A 69 5.35 -0.81 12.57
CA ARG A 69 5.00 -0.27 11.25
C ARG A 69 5.67 1.06 10.97
N SER A 70 6.04 1.26 9.71
CA SER A 70 6.34 2.55 9.09
C SER A 70 5.35 2.81 7.96
N CYS A 71 5.34 4.00 7.36
CA CYS A 71 4.54 4.28 6.15
C CYS A 71 4.89 3.30 5.02
N ASN A 72 6.18 2.98 4.87
CA ASN A 72 6.67 1.98 3.90
C ASN A 72 6.17 0.54 4.18
N SER A 73 5.56 0.25 5.33
CA SER A 73 4.93 -1.06 5.54
C SER A 73 3.76 -1.31 4.58
N CYS A 74 3.05 -0.24 4.20
CA CYS A 74 1.91 -0.27 3.29
C CYS A 74 2.16 0.48 1.97
N HIS A 75 3.05 1.48 1.95
CA HIS A 75 3.35 2.28 0.77
C HIS A 75 4.69 1.85 0.17
N ARG A 76 4.67 0.74 -0.59
CA ARG A 76 5.85 0.09 -1.16
C ARG A 76 6.19 0.66 -2.53
N GLN A 77 7.40 1.17 -2.71
CA GLN A 77 7.88 1.72 -4.00
C GLN A 77 7.68 0.71 -5.14
N ALA A 78 8.07 -0.56 -4.93
CA ALA A 78 7.92 -1.63 -5.91
C ALA A 78 6.46 -2.00 -6.22
N GLN A 79 5.49 -1.45 -5.53
CA GLN A 79 4.06 -1.66 -5.74
C GLN A 79 3.33 -0.36 -6.12
N GLY A 80 4.07 0.62 -6.68
CA GLY A 80 3.52 1.93 -7.01
C GLY A 80 3.09 2.73 -5.77
N TRP A 81 3.86 2.59 -4.67
CA TRP A 81 3.61 3.26 -3.39
C TRP A 81 2.29 2.90 -2.72
N THR A 82 1.83 1.69 -2.95
CA THR A 82 0.69 1.03 -2.28
C THR A 82 1.05 -0.42 -1.96
N VAL A 83 0.07 -1.31 -1.86
CA VAL A 83 0.25 -2.75 -1.69
C VAL A 83 -0.48 -3.53 -2.77
N THR A 84 0.02 -4.70 -3.11
CA THR A 84 -0.66 -5.66 -3.98
C THR A 84 -0.89 -6.99 -3.26
N PRO A 85 -1.95 -7.74 -3.59
CA PRO A 85 -2.18 -9.06 -3.01
C PRO A 85 -1.00 -10.02 -3.23
N ALA A 86 -0.34 -9.97 -4.39
CA ALA A 86 0.79 -10.83 -4.71
C ALA A 86 1.98 -10.60 -3.75
N GLU A 87 2.36 -9.34 -3.54
CA GLU A 87 3.42 -8.98 -2.58
C GLU A 87 3.04 -9.34 -1.14
N LEU A 88 1.80 -9.08 -0.75
CA LEU A 88 1.31 -9.42 0.59
C LEU A 88 1.34 -10.92 0.87
N GLN A 89 0.98 -11.75 -0.12
CA GLN A 89 1.07 -13.20 -0.01
C GLN A 89 2.52 -13.67 0.14
N GLN A 90 3.46 -13.07 -0.59
CA GLN A 90 4.89 -13.36 -0.46
C GLN A 90 5.40 -12.98 0.94
N ARG A 91 5.07 -11.78 1.45
CA ARG A 91 5.43 -11.35 2.81
C ARG A 91 4.81 -12.26 3.87
N PHE A 92 3.55 -12.66 3.69
CA PHE A 92 2.90 -13.61 4.59
C PHE A 92 3.61 -14.95 4.61
N ALA A 93 3.97 -15.50 3.45
CA ALA A 93 4.68 -16.76 3.35
C ALA A 93 6.07 -16.69 4.00
N ALA A 94 6.83 -15.63 3.72
CA ALA A 94 8.19 -15.43 4.24
C ALA A 94 8.21 -15.25 5.77
N THR A 95 7.20 -14.61 6.35
CA THR A 95 7.15 -14.27 7.79
C THR A 95 6.12 -15.08 8.57
N GLN A 96 5.41 -16.00 7.92
CA GLN A 96 4.29 -16.73 8.51
C GLN A 96 3.20 -15.78 9.07
N GLY A 97 3.02 -14.63 8.43
CA GLY A 97 2.06 -13.60 8.85
C GLY A 97 2.50 -12.79 10.09
N LEU A 98 3.80 -12.68 10.34
CA LEU A 98 4.38 -11.88 11.43
C LEU A 98 4.99 -10.55 10.96
N ASP A 99 5.03 -10.30 9.66
CA ASP A 99 5.43 -8.99 9.13
C ASP A 99 4.59 -7.86 9.77
N PRO A 100 5.18 -6.68 10.03
CA PRO A 100 4.47 -5.55 10.65
C PRO A 100 3.15 -5.14 10.00
N ILE A 101 2.93 -5.41 8.71
CA ILE A 101 1.64 -5.13 8.08
C ILE A 101 0.49 -5.98 8.64
N PHE A 102 0.79 -7.20 9.11
CA PHE A 102 -0.20 -8.13 9.66
C PHE A 102 -0.46 -7.81 11.13
N ARG A 103 -1.35 -6.87 11.40
CA ARG A 103 -1.79 -6.46 12.74
C ARG A 103 -3.31 -6.45 12.80
N THR A 104 -3.87 -6.72 13.98
CA THR A 104 -5.32 -6.83 14.17
C THR A 104 -6.03 -5.49 14.23
N ASN A 105 -5.32 -4.39 14.48
CA ASN A 105 -5.93 -3.06 14.52
C ASN A 105 -6.59 -2.66 13.20
N ASP A 106 -6.00 -3.06 12.05
CA ASP A 106 -6.51 -2.69 10.72
C ASP A 106 -6.25 -3.71 9.61
N GLY A 107 -5.27 -4.61 9.77
CA GLY A 107 -4.92 -5.63 8.76
C GLY A 107 -5.85 -6.82 8.75
N SER A 108 -6.60 -7.06 9.82
CA SER A 108 -7.49 -8.21 9.98
C SER A 108 -8.93 -7.89 9.59
N VAL A 109 -9.70 -8.93 9.32
CA VAL A 109 -11.15 -8.86 9.01
C VAL A 109 -11.99 -8.44 10.21
N SER A 110 -11.45 -8.57 11.44
CA SER A 110 -12.08 -8.18 12.70
C SER A 110 -11.02 -7.75 13.70
N PRO A 111 -11.27 -6.75 14.55
CA PRO A 111 -10.33 -6.36 15.61
C PRO A 111 -10.09 -7.48 16.63
N PHE A 112 -11.01 -8.44 16.72
CA PHE A 112 -10.99 -9.58 17.65
C PHE A 112 -10.57 -10.89 16.97
N ALA A 113 -10.04 -10.84 15.74
CA ALA A 113 -9.64 -12.03 15.00
C ALA A 113 -8.54 -12.80 15.73
N ASP A 114 -8.68 -14.13 15.82
CA ASP A 114 -7.63 -15.00 16.32
C ASP A 114 -6.42 -15.01 15.37
N VAL A 115 -5.25 -14.76 15.91
CA VAL A 115 -3.96 -14.78 15.19
C VAL A 115 -2.94 -15.70 15.83
N SER A 116 -3.36 -16.61 16.70
CA SER A 116 -2.50 -17.48 17.51
C SER A 116 -1.73 -18.51 16.66
N THR A 117 -2.35 -19.02 15.58
CA THR A 117 -1.75 -20.02 14.70
C THR A 117 -1.58 -19.47 13.28
N LEU A 118 -0.76 -20.13 12.46
CA LEU A 118 -0.60 -19.79 11.05
C LEU A 118 -1.94 -19.85 10.29
N ALA A 119 -2.75 -20.86 10.56
CA ALA A 119 -4.07 -21.00 9.93
C ALA A 119 -5.03 -19.90 10.37
N ALA A 120 -5.03 -19.55 11.66
CA ALA A 120 -5.81 -18.45 12.21
C ALA A 120 -5.39 -17.11 11.60
N ARG A 121 -4.08 -16.83 11.52
CA ARG A 121 -3.54 -15.62 10.85
C ARG A 121 -3.98 -15.52 9.40
N ARG A 122 -3.90 -16.63 8.63
CA ARG A 122 -4.34 -16.64 7.23
C ARG A 122 -5.83 -16.27 7.09
N LYS A 123 -6.67 -16.77 8.00
CA LYS A 123 -8.09 -16.42 8.05
C LYS A 123 -8.30 -14.96 8.48
N ALA A 124 -7.62 -14.53 9.53
CA ALA A 124 -7.71 -13.16 10.04
C ALA A 124 -7.33 -12.11 9.00
N TYR A 125 -6.31 -12.35 8.19
CA TYR A 125 -5.81 -11.42 7.18
C TYR A 125 -6.33 -11.70 5.75
N ALA A 126 -7.44 -12.45 5.62
CA ALA A 126 -7.93 -12.91 4.32
C ALA A 126 -8.23 -11.77 3.33
N LEU A 127 -8.84 -10.67 3.76
CA LEU A 127 -9.14 -9.53 2.89
C LEU A 127 -7.86 -8.79 2.47
N LEU A 128 -6.91 -8.63 3.39
CA LEU A 128 -5.60 -8.05 3.09
C LEU A 128 -4.85 -8.93 2.07
N LEU A 129 -4.77 -10.24 2.30
CA LEU A 129 -4.06 -11.18 1.44
C LEU A 129 -4.68 -11.33 0.04
N ASN A 130 -6.02 -11.32 -0.07
CA ASN A 130 -6.70 -11.61 -1.33
C ASN A 130 -7.08 -10.35 -2.11
N ARG A 131 -7.22 -9.20 -1.44
CA ARG A 131 -7.74 -7.96 -2.03
C ARG A 131 -6.87 -6.74 -1.76
N GLY A 132 -5.85 -6.84 -0.91
CA GLY A 132 -5.05 -5.69 -0.48
C GLY A 132 -5.85 -4.69 0.35
N LEU A 133 -6.86 -5.15 1.08
CA LEU A 133 -7.76 -4.28 1.84
C LEU A 133 -7.37 -4.26 3.31
N ILE A 134 -7.29 -3.06 3.87
CA ILE A 134 -7.23 -2.80 5.31
C ILE A 134 -8.60 -2.41 5.85
N ARG A 135 -8.81 -2.65 7.13
CA ARG A 135 -10.02 -2.27 7.86
C ARG A 135 -9.85 -0.86 8.44
N VAL A 136 -10.81 0.00 8.17
CA VAL A 136 -10.87 1.36 8.73
C VAL A 136 -12.09 1.46 9.62
N GLY A 137 -11.91 1.67 10.91
CA GLY A 137 -13.01 1.87 11.85
C GLY A 137 -13.67 3.23 11.62
N LEU A 138 -14.97 3.22 11.45
CA LEU A 138 -15.81 4.42 11.30
C LEU A 138 -17.10 4.24 12.11
N PRO A 139 -17.05 4.47 13.43
CA PRO A 139 -18.24 4.39 14.26
C PRO A 139 -19.27 5.44 13.87
N ILE A 140 -20.54 5.17 14.12
CA ILE A 140 -21.60 6.18 14.00
C ILE A 140 -21.43 7.16 15.15
N PRO A 141 -21.27 8.46 14.90
CA PRO A 141 -21.18 9.47 15.96
C PRO A 141 -22.44 9.48 16.83
N ALA A 142 -22.28 9.77 18.12
CA ALA A 142 -23.39 9.81 19.07
C ALA A 142 -24.46 10.87 18.73
N ASN A 143 -24.08 11.91 17.96
CA ASN A 143 -24.95 12.98 17.51
C ASN A 143 -25.40 12.81 16.04
N ALA A 144 -25.26 11.60 15.45
CA ALA A 144 -25.71 11.35 14.09
C ALA A 144 -27.22 11.50 13.97
N GLU A 145 -27.68 12.06 12.85
CA GLU A 145 -29.11 12.23 12.52
C GLU A 145 -29.76 10.94 12.00
N PHE A 146 -29.04 9.83 12.04
CA PHE A 146 -29.49 8.50 11.62
C PHE A 146 -29.02 7.44 12.61
N SER A 147 -29.62 6.25 12.54
CA SER A 147 -29.26 5.09 13.38
C SER A 147 -28.96 3.86 12.52
N LEU A 148 -28.18 2.95 13.06
CA LEU A 148 -27.94 1.65 12.45
C LEU A 148 -29.21 0.79 12.55
N THR A 149 -29.77 0.41 11.41
CA THR A 149 -30.95 -0.47 11.35
C THR A 149 -30.57 -1.93 11.10
N ALA A 150 -29.52 -2.17 10.32
CA ALA A 150 -29.01 -3.50 10.02
C ALA A 150 -27.55 -3.41 9.55
N VAL A 151 -26.80 -4.49 9.72
CA VAL A 151 -25.46 -4.66 9.20
C VAL A 151 -25.29 -6.10 8.69
N ASP A 152 -24.67 -6.25 7.52
CA ASP A 152 -24.21 -7.53 7.03
C ASP A 152 -22.74 -7.70 7.46
N ASP A 153 -22.53 -8.37 8.59
CA ASP A 153 -21.22 -8.62 9.16
C ASP A 153 -20.95 -10.12 9.29
N PRO A 154 -20.28 -10.73 8.30
CA PRO A 154 -19.92 -12.14 8.35
C PRO A 154 -18.88 -12.47 9.44
N TYR A 155 -18.28 -11.47 10.07
CA TYR A 155 -17.26 -11.62 11.11
C TYR A 155 -17.83 -11.42 12.54
N HIS A 156 -19.11 -11.06 12.68
CA HIS A 156 -19.88 -11.00 13.92
C HIS A 156 -19.28 -10.09 15.01
N TYR A 157 -18.78 -8.92 14.64
CA TYR A 157 -18.30 -7.93 15.62
C TYR A 157 -18.95 -6.54 15.49
N ALA A 158 -19.63 -6.27 14.39
CA ALA A 158 -20.14 -4.93 14.09
C ALA A 158 -21.24 -4.49 15.03
N SER A 159 -21.16 -3.24 15.43
CA SER A 159 -22.17 -2.47 16.14
C SER A 159 -22.10 -1.02 15.69
N ALA A 160 -22.95 -0.12 16.15
CA ALA A 160 -22.84 1.30 15.83
C ALA A 160 -21.50 1.90 16.23
N ALA A 161 -20.88 1.40 17.31
CA ALA A 161 -19.55 1.81 17.77
C ALA A 161 -18.39 1.12 17.04
N GLU A 162 -18.62 -0.03 16.41
CA GLU A 162 -17.60 -0.90 15.83
C GLU A 162 -17.79 -1.10 14.32
N LEU A 163 -18.42 -0.15 13.63
CA LEU A 163 -18.52 -0.20 12.18
C LEU A 163 -17.18 0.00 11.53
N SER A 164 -16.97 -0.67 10.40
CA SER A 164 -15.74 -0.59 9.62
C SER A 164 -16.02 -0.59 8.13
N LEU A 165 -15.12 0.07 7.40
CA LEU A 165 -14.99 -0.03 5.96
C LEU A 165 -13.71 -0.77 5.62
N PHE A 166 -13.67 -1.41 4.44
CA PHE A 166 -12.49 -2.07 3.93
C PHE A 166 -12.01 -1.35 2.68
N ARG A 167 -10.77 -0.83 2.72
CA ARG A 167 -10.23 0.02 1.66
C ARG A 167 -8.79 -0.39 1.36
N ARG A 168 -8.39 -0.24 0.09
CA ARG A 168 -6.98 -0.36 -0.28
C ARG A 168 -6.25 0.91 0.15
N PRO A 169 -5.02 0.81 0.70
CA PRO A 169 -4.16 1.97 0.88
C PRO A 169 -3.99 2.72 -0.45
N LEU A 170 -4.25 4.02 -0.44
CA LEU A 170 -4.05 4.87 -1.62
C LEU A 170 -2.55 5.00 -1.91
N PRO A 171 -2.12 5.15 -3.16
CA PRO A 171 -0.72 5.41 -3.47
C PRO A 171 -0.21 6.70 -2.81
N ALA A 172 0.96 6.65 -2.15
CA ALA A 172 1.65 7.82 -1.62
C ALA A 172 2.60 8.39 -2.68
N THR A 173 2.08 8.70 -3.87
CA THR A 173 2.80 9.29 -5.01
C THR A 173 1.82 10.04 -5.89
N ASN A 174 2.30 10.96 -6.72
CA ASN A 174 1.49 11.80 -7.60
C ASN A 174 0.51 12.68 -6.81
N LEU A 175 0.84 13.05 -5.60
CA LEU A 175 -0.07 13.72 -4.67
C LEU A 175 -0.44 15.13 -5.13
N GLY A 176 0.41 15.78 -5.95
CA GLY A 176 0.10 17.07 -6.54
C GLY A 176 -1.14 17.11 -7.44
N PHE A 177 -1.69 15.95 -7.83
CA PHE A 177 -2.94 15.84 -8.58
C PHE A 177 -4.18 15.70 -7.68
N LEU A 178 -4.00 15.63 -6.36
CA LEU A 178 -5.11 15.47 -5.43
C LEU A 178 -5.80 16.81 -5.14
N THR A 179 -7.13 16.76 -5.12
CA THR A 179 -7.99 17.84 -4.62
C THR A 179 -8.56 17.52 -3.23
N THR A 180 -8.47 16.25 -2.84
CA THR A 180 -8.95 15.74 -1.55
C THR A 180 -8.02 14.65 -1.06
N VAL A 181 -7.86 14.53 0.26
CA VAL A 181 -7.03 13.51 0.90
C VAL A 181 -7.93 12.48 1.57
N MET A 182 -7.61 11.19 1.40
CA MET A 182 -8.38 9.99 1.74
C MET A 182 -9.59 9.74 0.83
N TRP A 183 -10.10 8.50 0.85
CA TRP A 183 -11.23 8.04 0.04
C TRP A 183 -12.53 8.83 0.28
N ASP A 184 -12.70 9.40 1.46
CA ASP A 184 -13.86 10.15 1.91
C ASP A 184 -13.56 11.65 2.13
N GLY A 185 -12.33 12.08 1.85
CA GLY A 185 -11.92 13.47 1.97
C GLY A 185 -11.73 13.97 3.40
N ARG A 186 -11.85 13.11 4.42
CA ARG A 186 -11.84 13.53 5.85
C ARG A 186 -10.54 14.22 6.31
N GLU A 187 -9.42 13.97 5.61
CA GLU A 187 -8.13 14.58 5.90
C GLU A 187 -7.88 15.85 5.08
N THR A 188 -8.87 16.32 4.35
CA THR A 188 -8.75 17.55 3.57
C THR A 188 -8.90 18.75 4.47
N ALA A 189 -7.82 19.52 4.68
CA ALA A 189 -7.78 20.64 5.61
C ALA A 189 -8.61 21.84 5.14
N ALA A 190 -8.69 22.06 3.81
CA ALA A 190 -9.52 23.09 3.22
C ALA A 190 -10.34 22.51 2.07
N PRO A 191 -11.63 22.81 1.96
CA PRO A 191 -12.42 22.40 0.82
C PRO A 191 -11.89 23.04 -0.45
N PHE A 192 -11.89 22.29 -1.54
CA PHE A 192 -11.57 22.81 -2.87
C PHE A 192 -12.37 24.08 -3.15
N LYS A 193 -11.67 25.17 -3.49
CA LYS A 193 -12.29 26.47 -3.81
C LYS A 193 -12.06 26.79 -5.29
N PRO A 194 -13.13 27.02 -6.06
CA PRO A 194 -12.95 27.64 -7.38
C PRO A 194 -12.40 29.07 -7.24
N PRO A 195 -11.71 29.62 -8.25
CA PRO A 195 -11.63 29.12 -9.61
C PRO A 195 -10.61 27.99 -9.77
N MET A 196 -10.95 27.05 -10.63
CA MET A 196 -10.15 25.85 -10.92
C MET A 196 -8.86 26.15 -11.72
N ASP A 197 -8.64 27.39 -12.11
CA ASP A 197 -7.45 27.87 -12.80
C ASP A 197 -6.25 28.12 -11.87
N ALA A 198 -6.48 28.16 -10.57
CA ALA A 198 -5.44 28.41 -9.58
C ALA A 198 -4.59 27.15 -9.23
N GLY A 199 -4.99 25.95 -9.70
CA GLY A 199 -4.42 24.70 -9.24
C GLY A 199 -4.82 24.37 -7.78
N VAL A 200 -4.37 23.24 -7.27
CA VAL A 200 -4.47 22.94 -5.82
C VAL A 200 -3.45 23.81 -5.10
N ASP A 201 -3.86 24.53 -4.06
CA ASP A 201 -2.92 25.23 -3.21
C ASP A 201 -2.03 24.20 -2.51
N SER A 202 -0.73 24.25 -2.79
CA SER A 202 0.21 23.29 -2.21
C SER A 202 0.25 23.34 -0.69
N ALA A 203 0.02 24.52 -0.09
CA ALA A 203 0.01 24.67 1.36
C ALA A 203 -1.21 23.98 1.99
N ASP A 204 -2.38 24.02 1.36
CA ASP A 204 -3.58 23.30 1.81
C ASP A 204 -3.39 21.79 1.65
N LEU A 205 -2.75 21.32 0.57
CA LEU A 205 -2.41 19.93 0.37
C LEU A 205 -1.40 19.45 1.41
N ASP A 206 -0.33 20.19 1.65
CA ASP A 206 0.69 19.83 2.64
C ASP A 206 0.11 19.75 4.06
N ALA A 207 -0.78 20.68 4.42
CA ALA A 207 -1.51 20.63 5.71
C ALA A 207 -2.41 19.39 5.82
N SER A 208 -3.09 19.03 4.72
CA SER A 208 -3.92 17.83 4.65
C SER A 208 -3.09 16.54 4.80
N LEU A 209 -1.97 16.47 4.10
CA LEU A 209 -1.04 15.33 4.18
C LEU A 209 -0.39 15.23 5.57
N ALA A 210 -0.05 16.33 6.20
CA ALA A 210 0.48 16.35 7.57
C ALA A 210 -0.56 15.83 8.59
N SER A 211 -1.83 16.22 8.43
CA SER A 211 -2.93 15.67 9.24
C SER A 211 -3.06 14.16 9.03
N GLN A 212 -3.09 13.72 7.78
CA GLN A 212 -3.18 12.31 7.43
C GLN A 212 -1.99 11.50 7.97
N ALA A 213 -0.76 11.99 7.84
CA ALA A 213 0.44 11.33 8.34
C ALA A 213 0.42 11.20 9.88
N LYS A 214 -0.04 12.26 10.58
CA LYS A 214 -0.22 12.22 12.04
C LYS A 214 -1.23 11.14 12.44
N ASP A 215 -2.38 11.09 11.81
CA ASP A 215 -3.44 10.13 12.13
C ASP A 215 -3.04 8.71 11.73
N ALA A 216 -2.27 8.53 10.67
CA ALA A 216 -1.68 7.24 10.30
C ALA A 216 -0.69 6.73 11.36
N VAL A 217 0.14 7.59 11.94
CA VAL A 217 1.06 7.18 13.03
C VAL A 217 0.27 6.80 14.27
N LEU A 218 -0.73 7.58 14.67
CA LEU A 218 -1.53 7.29 15.86
C LEU A 218 -2.38 6.03 15.67
N GLY A 219 -3.05 5.88 14.54
CA GLY A 219 -3.96 4.77 14.24
C GLY A 219 -3.24 3.52 13.74
N HIS A 220 -2.61 3.60 12.54
CA HIS A 220 -2.03 2.42 11.87
C HIS A 220 -0.74 1.93 12.54
N ALA A 221 0.13 2.83 12.96
CA ALA A 221 1.36 2.48 13.66
C ALA A 221 1.20 2.41 15.19
N GLN A 222 0.02 2.74 15.71
CA GLN A 222 -0.28 2.75 17.15
C GLN A 222 0.72 3.59 17.95
N GLY A 223 0.99 4.81 17.47
CA GLY A 223 1.87 5.76 18.14
C GLY A 223 1.31 6.18 19.51
N ALA A 224 2.17 6.22 20.51
CA ALA A 224 1.80 6.69 21.86
C ALA A 224 1.60 8.22 21.92
N ALA A 225 2.17 8.94 20.95
CA ALA A 225 2.03 10.38 20.78
C ALA A 225 2.11 10.75 19.30
N ALA A 226 1.56 11.90 18.95
CA ALA A 226 1.70 12.46 17.61
C ALA A 226 3.18 12.77 17.32
N PRO A 227 3.64 12.57 16.06
CA PRO A 227 4.95 13.04 15.63
C PRO A 227 5.06 14.57 15.76
N SER A 228 6.29 15.08 15.89
CA SER A 228 6.51 16.51 15.85
C SER A 228 6.25 17.08 14.45
N ASP A 229 5.95 18.39 14.36
CA ASP A 229 5.73 19.07 13.08
C ASP A 229 6.95 18.92 12.15
N ALA A 230 8.16 18.91 12.69
CA ALA A 230 9.38 18.70 11.90
C ALA A 230 9.44 17.30 11.27
N VAL A 231 8.97 16.27 11.96
CA VAL A 231 8.88 14.90 11.44
C VAL A 231 7.78 14.83 10.38
N LEU A 232 6.61 15.41 10.64
CA LEU A 232 5.52 15.48 9.67
C LEU A 232 5.94 16.21 8.38
N ALA A 233 6.61 17.36 8.50
CA ALA A 233 7.12 18.10 7.35
C ALA A 233 8.11 17.27 6.51
N GLN A 234 8.98 16.46 7.12
CA GLN A 234 9.88 15.56 6.38
C GLN A 234 9.13 14.46 5.62
N ILE A 235 8.08 13.87 6.22
CA ILE A 235 7.25 12.87 5.56
C ILE A 235 6.53 13.50 4.38
N VAL A 236 5.86 14.64 4.58
CA VAL A 236 5.11 15.36 3.53
C VAL A 236 6.03 15.77 2.38
N ALA A 237 7.18 16.37 2.67
CA ALA A 237 8.14 16.74 1.64
C ALA A 237 8.64 15.55 0.82
N PHE A 238 8.80 14.39 1.46
CA PHE A 238 9.18 13.17 0.77
C PHE A 238 8.07 12.69 -0.16
N GLU A 239 6.85 12.46 0.33
CA GLU A 239 5.77 11.89 -0.47
C GLU A 239 5.24 12.85 -1.54
N SER A 240 5.21 14.16 -1.28
CA SER A 240 4.86 15.20 -2.27
C SER A 240 5.90 15.31 -3.38
N GLY A 241 7.16 14.94 -3.11
CA GLY A 241 8.22 14.90 -4.11
C GLY A 241 8.21 13.68 -5.02
N LEU A 242 7.34 12.68 -4.76
CA LEU A 242 7.28 11.45 -5.54
C LEU A 242 6.35 11.58 -6.75
N SER A 243 6.86 11.21 -7.92
CA SER A 243 6.04 11.02 -9.12
C SER A 243 6.31 9.63 -9.69
N THR A 244 5.26 8.86 -9.91
CA THR A 244 5.38 7.49 -10.40
C THR A 244 4.48 7.30 -11.62
N ALA A 245 5.06 6.78 -12.68
CA ALA A 245 4.33 6.43 -13.90
C ALA A 245 4.97 5.24 -14.58
N GLN A 246 4.22 4.62 -15.47
CA GLN A 246 4.75 3.64 -16.40
C GLN A 246 5.72 4.35 -17.38
N ILE A 247 6.85 3.73 -17.64
CA ILE A 247 7.86 4.22 -18.59
C ILE A 247 7.99 3.32 -19.81
N ARG A 248 7.53 2.08 -19.69
CA ARG A 248 7.48 1.11 -20.76
C ARG A 248 6.23 0.25 -20.63
N ASP A 249 5.53 0.08 -21.71
CA ASP A 249 4.45 -0.91 -21.87
C ASP A 249 4.94 -2.07 -22.75
N ASP A 250 4.57 -3.29 -22.41
CA ASP A 250 5.04 -4.49 -23.13
C ASP A 250 4.54 -4.58 -24.58
N ASN A 251 3.45 -3.87 -24.91
CA ASN A 251 2.90 -3.80 -26.26
C ASN A 251 3.31 -2.53 -26.99
N ALA A 252 3.35 -1.37 -26.28
CA ALA A 252 3.61 -0.07 -26.89
C ALA A 252 5.11 0.33 -26.90
N GLY A 253 5.96 -0.38 -26.11
CA GLY A 253 7.38 -0.03 -25.99
C GLY A 253 7.65 1.07 -24.97
N LEU A 254 8.70 1.85 -25.17
CA LEU A 254 9.05 2.99 -24.32
C LEU A 254 8.04 4.12 -24.52
N LEU A 255 7.51 4.66 -23.42
CA LEU A 255 6.47 5.69 -23.44
C LEU A 255 7.02 7.12 -23.61
N ASN A 256 8.32 7.26 -23.80
CA ASN A 256 9.01 8.51 -24.08
C ASN A 256 9.85 8.45 -25.38
N ASP A 257 9.65 7.44 -26.22
CA ASP A 257 10.23 7.37 -27.56
C ASP A 257 9.41 8.19 -28.57
N ASP A 258 10.02 8.53 -29.70
CA ASP A 258 9.38 9.23 -30.82
C ASP A 258 8.63 10.51 -30.40
N ASP A 259 9.26 11.31 -29.52
CA ASP A 259 8.71 12.55 -28.96
C ASP A 259 7.46 12.38 -28.05
N ALA A 260 7.12 11.16 -27.64
CA ALA A 260 6.07 10.93 -26.67
C ALA A 260 6.46 11.49 -25.29
N ILE A 261 5.49 12.12 -24.62
CA ILE A 261 5.69 12.79 -23.33
C ILE A 261 5.16 11.93 -22.17
N GLY A 262 5.64 10.68 -22.07
CA GLY A 262 5.29 9.77 -20.97
C GLY A 262 6.30 9.79 -19.82
N GLY A 263 5.96 9.06 -18.77
CA GLY A 263 6.85 8.77 -17.65
C GLY A 263 6.82 9.77 -16.49
N PRO A 264 7.44 9.40 -15.36
CA PRO A 264 7.29 10.11 -14.09
C PRO A 264 7.96 11.47 -14.04
N ARG A 265 9.01 11.70 -14.83
CA ARG A 265 9.68 13.01 -14.91
C ARG A 265 8.78 14.06 -15.55
N VAL A 266 7.99 13.68 -16.54
CA VAL A 266 7.01 14.56 -17.17
C VAL A 266 5.92 14.90 -16.17
N LEU A 267 5.35 13.89 -15.50
CA LEU A 267 4.34 14.09 -14.45
C LEU A 267 4.82 15.04 -13.35
N ALA A 268 6.07 14.91 -12.90
CA ALA A 268 6.65 15.76 -11.86
C ALA A 268 6.68 17.27 -12.22
N ASN A 269 6.61 17.59 -13.51
CA ASN A 269 6.68 18.96 -14.03
C ASN A 269 5.36 19.44 -14.65
N LEU A 270 4.33 18.58 -14.71
CA LEU A 270 3.02 19.00 -15.20
C LEU A 270 2.28 19.82 -14.13
N ARG A 271 1.69 20.92 -14.57
CA ARG A 271 0.66 21.60 -13.79
C ARG A 271 -0.65 20.85 -13.97
N PHE A 272 -1.32 20.57 -12.87
CA PHE A 272 -2.64 19.97 -12.90
C PHE A 272 -3.72 21.03 -13.06
N TYR A 273 -4.58 20.84 -14.06
CA TYR A 273 -5.76 21.66 -14.31
C TYR A 273 -6.94 20.73 -14.51
N VAL A 274 -7.88 20.75 -13.57
CA VAL A 274 -9.07 19.90 -13.62
C VAL A 274 -9.85 20.15 -14.93
N GLY A 275 -10.19 19.09 -15.63
CA GLY A 275 -10.91 19.13 -16.92
C GLY A 275 -10.05 19.52 -18.11
N ILE A 276 -8.73 19.65 -17.97
CA ILE A 276 -7.79 19.97 -19.05
C ILE A 276 -6.76 18.87 -19.24
N ASN A 277 -6.16 18.39 -18.16
CA ASN A 277 -5.11 17.38 -18.22
C ASN A 277 -5.28 16.28 -17.14
N ASP A 278 -6.50 16.05 -16.71
CA ASP A 278 -6.94 14.97 -15.83
C ASP A 278 -7.48 13.76 -16.61
#